data_51ade88b07da255f1189bbae8462f233
#
_entry.id   51ade88b07da255f1189bbae8462f233
#
_cell.length_a   1.000
_cell.length_b   1.000
_cell.length_c   1.000
_cell.angle_alpha   90.00
_cell.angle_beta   90.00
_cell.angle_gamma   90.00
#
_symmetry.space_group_name_H-M   'P 1'
#
loop_
_entity.id
_entity.type
_entity.pdbx_description
1 polymer ?
#
loop_
_entity_poly.entity_id
_entity_poly.type
_entity_poly.pdbx_seq_one_letter_code
_entity_poly.pdbx_strand_id
1 'polypeptide(L)'
;LSDLHMGAETDNILDCYNPEILEKKLKYYIETSLAYAEEQNIEEMYFLLGGDLISGIIHNVNRFDSRLNVSEQIIRVAYLLSDAINEVSERYNVKVAITNGNHDRIVAERDNHIEEENFTTFINEIIKLKLSENKRVEFLEQDDCTLTRFYIRGNKCVLIHGNNDKRNTINRLIEMDKTVFDFVFSGHWHRAEQWEHNHTTIIV
;
A
#
# COMPACT_ATOMS: atom_id res chain seq x y z
N LEU A 1 0.00 2.21 4.41
CA LEU A 1 1.14 1.30 4.22
C LEU A 1 1.53 1.27 2.75
N SER A 2 2.71 1.72 2.41
CA SER A 2 3.28 1.72 1.06
C SER A 2 4.76 1.34 1.14
N ASP A 3 5.35 0.97 0.01
CA ASP A 3 6.80 0.78 -0.12
C ASP A 3 7.36 -0.22 0.91
N LEU A 4 6.64 -1.34 1.10
CA LEU A 4 7.05 -2.40 2.02
C LEU A 4 8.27 -3.17 1.49
N HIS A 5 8.39 -3.26 0.17
CA HIS A 5 9.49 -3.94 -0.51
C HIS A 5 9.88 -5.28 0.13
N MET A 6 8.88 -6.16 0.39
CA MET A 6 9.16 -7.50 0.90
C MET A 6 10.20 -8.18 0.01
N GLY A 7 11.29 -8.63 0.61
CA GLY A 7 12.44 -9.22 -0.07
C GLY A 7 13.59 -8.26 -0.34
N ALA A 8 13.44 -6.95 -0.09
CA ALA A 8 14.59 -6.04 -0.11
C ALA A 8 15.55 -6.37 1.03
N GLU A 9 16.84 -6.32 0.75
CA GLU A 9 17.90 -6.52 1.73
C GLU A 9 18.93 -5.39 1.62
N THR A 10 19.14 -4.71 2.71
CA THR A 10 20.15 -3.66 2.85
C THR A 10 20.86 -3.84 4.17
N ASP A 11 22.18 -3.87 4.15
CA ASP A 11 23.02 -3.92 5.35
C ASP A 11 24.25 -3.06 5.12
N ASN A 12 24.15 -1.80 5.52
CA ASN A 12 25.25 -0.84 5.40
C ASN A 12 25.21 0.14 6.58
N ILE A 13 26.17 1.06 6.61
CA ILE A 13 26.32 2.03 7.73
C ILE A 13 25.12 2.98 7.88
N LEU A 14 24.32 3.17 6.83
CA LEU A 14 23.23 4.14 6.82
C LEU A 14 21.88 3.48 7.07
N ASP A 15 21.73 2.20 6.67
CA ASP A 15 20.45 1.50 6.74
C ASP A 15 20.64 0.01 6.86
N CYS A 16 19.75 -0.62 7.62
CA CYS A 16 19.62 -2.07 7.71
C CYS A 16 18.14 -2.43 7.51
N TYR A 17 17.87 -3.19 6.46
CA TYR A 17 16.53 -3.62 6.10
C TYR A 17 16.53 -5.04 5.54
N ASN A 18 15.57 -5.83 5.97
CA ASN A 18 15.30 -7.18 5.49
C ASN A 18 13.86 -7.59 5.85
N PRO A 19 13.36 -8.74 5.36
CA PRO A 19 12.01 -9.18 5.66
C PRO A 19 11.68 -9.29 7.16
N GLU A 20 12.62 -9.72 7.99
CA GLU A 20 12.42 -9.86 9.44
C GLU A 20 12.30 -8.49 10.14
N ILE A 21 13.02 -7.49 9.65
CA ILE A 21 12.90 -6.11 10.13
C ILE A 21 11.56 -5.51 9.70
N LEU A 22 11.14 -5.76 8.45
CA LEU A 22 9.81 -5.34 7.97
C LEU A 22 8.70 -5.89 8.87
N GLU A 23 8.71 -7.19 9.16
CA GLU A 23 7.72 -7.83 10.02
C GLU A 23 7.65 -7.19 11.41
N LYS A 24 8.82 -6.92 12.02
CA LYS A 24 8.91 -6.24 13.33
C LYS A 24 8.39 -4.81 13.27
N LYS A 25 8.75 -4.06 12.22
CA LYS A 25 8.27 -2.68 12.03
C LYS A 25 6.76 -2.64 11.82
N LEU A 26 6.21 -3.55 11.01
CA LEU A 26 4.77 -3.62 10.77
C LEU A 26 4.02 -3.98 12.07
N LYS A 27 4.50 -4.97 12.81
CA LYS A 27 3.91 -5.34 14.10
C LYS A 27 3.86 -4.15 15.05
N TYR A 28 4.99 -3.47 15.24
CA TYR A 28 5.06 -2.27 16.08
C TYR A 28 4.09 -1.16 15.60
N TYR A 29 4.01 -0.96 14.28
CA TYR A 29 3.08 0.01 13.68
C TYR A 29 1.62 -0.34 13.97
N ILE A 30 1.23 -1.61 13.85
CA ILE A 30 -0.13 -2.08 14.15
C ILE A 30 -0.44 -1.91 15.65
N GLU A 31 0.43 -2.35 16.55
CA GLU A 31 0.27 -2.19 18.00
C GLU A 31 0.10 -0.71 18.40
N THR A 32 0.91 0.18 17.81
CA THR A 32 0.83 1.62 18.06
C THR A 32 -0.47 2.21 17.52
N SER A 33 -0.89 1.79 16.32
CA SER A 33 -2.14 2.24 15.70
C SER A 33 -3.37 1.79 16.50
N LEU A 34 -3.36 0.57 17.02
CA LEU A 34 -4.43 0.04 17.88
C LEU A 34 -4.53 0.82 19.19
N ALA A 35 -3.40 1.11 19.85
CA ALA A 35 -3.38 1.91 21.07
C ALA A 35 -3.93 3.33 20.82
N TYR A 36 -3.55 3.97 19.72
CA TYR A 36 -4.07 5.28 19.36
C TYR A 36 -5.57 5.23 19.02
N ALA A 37 -6.02 4.21 18.27
CA ALA A 37 -7.42 4.04 17.93
C ALA A 37 -8.31 3.86 19.17
N GLU A 38 -7.83 3.11 20.17
CA GLU A 38 -8.52 2.94 21.46
C GLU A 38 -8.63 4.26 22.22
N GLU A 39 -7.53 5.03 22.32
CA GLU A 39 -7.51 6.35 22.97
C GLU A 39 -8.48 7.33 22.34
N GLN A 40 -8.58 7.31 20.99
CA GLN A 40 -9.43 8.21 20.22
C GLN A 40 -10.87 7.71 20.03
N ASN A 41 -11.24 6.54 20.60
CA ASN A 41 -12.55 5.90 20.43
C ASN A 41 -12.95 5.74 18.94
N ILE A 42 -12.01 5.26 18.12
CA ILE A 42 -12.22 4.98 16.69
C ILE A 42 -13.11 3.73 16.55
N GLU A 43 -14.01 3.72 15.59
CA GLU A 43 -14.90 2.59 15.30
C GLU A 43 -14.51 1.84 14.02
N GLU A 44 -13.84 2.51 13.08
CA GLU A 44 -13.49 2.00 11.76
C GLU A 44 -12.05 2.38 11.41
N MET A 45 -11.29 1.43 10.87
CA MET A 45 -9.92 1.65 10.41
C MET A 45 -9.77 1.33 8.92
N TYR A 46 -8.89 2.07 8.26
CA TYR A 46 -8.58 1.88 6.84
C TYR A 46 -7.16 1.35 6.67
N PHE A 47 -7.02 0.22 5.98
CA PHE A 47 -5.74 -0.25 5.45
C PHE A 47 -5.57 0.26 4.03
N LEU A 48 -4.72 1.25 3.86
CA LEU A 48 -4.38 1.82 2.56
C LEU A 48 -3.06 1.17 2.09
N LEU A 49 -3.15 0.24 1.14
CA LEU A 49 -2.00 -0.48 0.59
C LEU A 49 -1.56 0.22 -0.71
N GLY A 50 -0.62 1.13 -0.58
CA GLY A 50 -0.23 2.10 -1.60
C GLY A 50 0.78 1.61 -2.64
N GLY A 51 0.90 0.29 -2.87
CA GLY A 51 1.82 -0.29 -3.84
C GLY A 51 3.25 -0.49 -3.32
N ASP A 52 4.11 -1.04 -4.19
CA ASP A 52 5.48 -1.47 -3.88
C ASP A 52 5.53 -2.38 -2.64
N LEU A 53 4.60 -3.35 -2.62
CA LEU A 53 4.48 -4.30 -1.52
C LEU A 53 5.63 -5.32 -1.52
N ILE A 54 6.20 -5.60 -2.67
CA ILE A 54 7.36 -6.48 -2.86
C ILE A 54 8.55 -5.72 -3.45
N SER A 55 9.74 -6.26 -3.29
CA SER A 55 10.94 -5.77 -3.98
C SER A 55 10.90 -6.07 -5.49
N GLY A 56 10.20 -7.16 -5.86
CA GLY A 56 9.89 -7.51 -7.23
C GLY A 56 11.12 -7.90 -8.06
N ILE A 57 11.00 -7.66 -9.37
CA ILE A 57 11.99 -8.09 -10.38
C ILE A 57 12.59 -6.94 -11.19
N ILE A 58 12.17 -5.69 -10.95
CA ILE A 58 12.56 -4.56 -11.82
C ILE A 58 14.01 -4.13 -11.68
N HIS A 59 14.65 -4.44 -10.55
CA HIS A 59 16.06 -4.18 -10.29
C HIS A 59 16.84 -5.46 -10.10
N ASN A 60 17.73 -5.77 -11.01
CA ASN A 60 18.55 -7.01 -10.96
C ASN A 60 19.35 -7.12 -9.66
N VAL A 61 19.91 -6.02 -9.15
CA VAL A 61 20.65 -6.02 -7.88
C VAL A 61 19.77 -6.54 -6.75
N ASN A 62 18.61 -5.95 -6.56
CA ASN A 62 17.68 -6.36 -5.50
C ASN A 62 17.22 -7.82 -5.67
N ARG A 63 17.03 -8.25 -6.92
CA ARG A 63 16.62 -9.61 -7.24
C ARG A 63 17.68 -10.66 -6.90
N PHE A 64 18.96 -10.34 -7.13
CA PHE A 64 20.05 -11.27 -6.86
C PHE A 64 20.47 -11.28 -5.38
N ASP A 65 20.33 -10.17 -4.71
CA ASP A 65 20.70 -10.02 -3.29
C ASP A 65 19.61 -10.50 -2.34
N SER A 66 18.36 -10.58 -2.80
CA SER A 66 17.24 -11.06 -1.98
C SER A 66 17.34 -12.56 -1.69
N ARG A 67 17.17 -12.93 -0.43
CA ARG A 67 17.00 -14.33 0.01
C ARG A 67 15.68 -14.94 -0.43
N LEU A 68 14.69 -14.11 -0.78
CA LEU A 68 13.37 -14.51 -1.20
C LEU A 68 13.22 -14.35 -2.70
N ASN A 69 12.85 -15.41 -3.41
CA ASN A 69 12.40 -15.27 -4.78
C ASN A 69 11.02 -14.55 -4.83
N VAL A 70 10.61 -14.09 -6.01
CA VAL A 70 9.41 -13.27 -6.16
C VAL A 70 8.14 -13.97 -5.68
N SER A 71 8.03 -15.28 -5.86
CA SER A 71 6.87 -16.05 -5.39
C SER A 71 6.81 -16.08 -3.86
N GLU A 72 7.96 -16.23 -3.20
CA GLU A 72 8.09 -16.18 -1.75
C GLU A 72 7.77 -14.78 -1.21
N GLN A 73 8.21 -13.72 -1.91
CA GLN A 73 7.88 -12.33 -1.55
C GLN A 73 6.37 -12.10 -1.58
N ILE A 74 5.69 -12.54 -2.66
CA ILE A 74 4.22 -12.43 -2.82
C ILE A 74 3.50 -13.14 -1.68
N ILE A 75 3.83 -14.41 -1.44
CA ILE A 75 3.18 -15.21 -0.41
C ILE A 75 3.42 -14.59 0.97
N ARG A 76 4.67 -14.25 1.30
CA ARG A 76 5.05 -13.76 2.61
C ARG A 76 4.38 -12.41 2.93
N VAL A 77 4.37 -11.45 1.99
CA VAL A 77 3.71 -10.16 2.20
C VAL A 77 2.20 -10.30 2.30
N ALA A 78 1.58 -11.14 1.46
CA ALA A 78 0.14 -11.38 1.51
C ALA A 78 -0.30 -11.98 2.86
N TYR A 79 0.46 -12.94 3.39
CA TYR A 79 0.19 -13.51 4.72
C TYR A 79 0.40 -12.49 5.82
N LEU A 80 1.51 -11.76 5.80
CA LEU A 80 1.84 -10.73 6.77
C LEU A 80 0.73 -9.64 6.84
N LEU A 81 0.28 -9.16 5.69
CA LEU A 81 -0.81 -8.17 5.62
C LEU A 81 -2.14 -8.76 6.05
N SER A 82 -2.44 -10.00 5.67
CA SER A 82 -3.68 -10.66 6.10
C SER A 82 -3.75 -10.81 7.61
N ASP A 83 -2.64 -11.22 8.23
CA ASP A 83 -2.57 -11.41 9.68
C ASP A 83 -2.71 -10.06 10.41
N ALA A 84 -2.07 -8.99 9.90
CA ALA A 84 -2.21 -7.63 10.44
C ALA A 84 -3.64 -7.10 10.31
N ILE A 85 -4.29 -7.27 9.15
CA ILE A 85 -5.69 -6.87 8.93
C ILE A 85 -6.62 -7.66 9.86
N ASN A 86 -6.39 -8.97 9.99
CA ASN A 86 -7.20 -9.82 10.87
C ASN A 86 -7.08 -9.40 12.33
N GLU A 87 -5.87 -9.13 12.82
CA GLU A 87 -5.62 -8.64 14.19
C GLU A 87 -6.39 -7.34 14.48
N VAL A 88 -6.34 -6.37 13.57
CA VAL A 88 -7.08 -5.11 13.73
C VAL A 88 -8.59 -5.35 13.69
N SER A 89 -9.05 -6.27 12.86
CA SER A 89 -10.47 -6.59 12.70
C SER A 89 -11.09 -7.30 13.92
N GLU A 90 -10.28 -7.82 14.83
CA GLU A 90 -10.79 -8.35 16.11
C GLU A 90 -11.50 -7.26 16.92
N ARG A 91 -11.13 -6.00 16.76
CA ARG A 91 -11.67 -4.86 17.52
C ARG A 91 -12.44 -3.85 16.70
N TYR A 92 -12.05 -3.64 15.44
CA TYR A 92 -12.57 -2.58 14.57
C TYR A 92 -13.17 -3.14 13.28
N ASN A 93 -14.07 -2.38 12.65
CA ASN A 93 -14.39 -2.60 11.25
C ASN A 93 -13.21 -2.10 10.39
N VAL A 94 -12.82 -2.89 9.40
CA VAL A 94 -11.64 -2.59 8.58
C VAL A 94 -12.05 -2.46 7.12
N LYS A 95 -11.64 -1.37 6.50
CA LYS A 95 -11.73 -1.18 5.04
C LYS A 95 -10.35 -1.23 4.43
N VAL A 96 -10.22 -2.00 3.35
CA VAL A 96 -8.95 -2.22 2.66
C VAL A 96 -9.03 -1.59 1.27
N ALA A 97 -8.15 -0.62 1.00
CA ALA A 97 -7.90 -0.07 -0.33
C ALA A 97 -6.51 -0.50 -0.79
N ILE A 98 -6.36 -0.83 -2.05
CA ILE A 98 -5.08 -1.25 -2.63
C ILE A 98 -4.85 -0.56 -3.98
N THR A 99 -3.60 -0.30 -4.33
CA THR A 99 -3.19 0.17 -5.65
C THR A 99 -1.86 -0.48 -6.06
N ASN A 100 -1.59 -0.54 -7.36
CA ASN A 100 -0.34 -1.07 -7.88
C ASN A 100 0.83 -0.13 -7.62
N GLY A 101 2.02 -0.71 -7.35
CA GLY A 101 3.29 -0.01 -7.33
C GLY A 101 4.15 -0.35 -8.55
N ASN A 102 5.21 0.41 -8.77
CA ASN A 102 6.10 0.16 -9.91
C ASN A 102 7.02 -1.05 -9.71
N HIS A 103 7.31 -1.44 -8.46
CA HIS A 103 8.06 -2.65 -8.16
C HIS A 103 7.22 -3.93 -8.30
N ASP A 104 5.90 -3.80 -8.29
CA ASP A 104 4.99 -4.93 -8.37
C ASP A 104 4.73 -5.41 -9.82
N ARG A 105 5.39 -4.81 -10.84
CA ARG A 105 5.27 -5.22 -12.25
C ARG A 105 5.79 -6.63 -12.48
N ILE A 106 5.11 -7.37 -13.37
CA ILE A 106 5.53 -8.73 -13.77
C ILE A 106 6.65 -8.74 -14.82
N VAL A 107 7.01 -7.58 -15.39
CA VAL A 107 8.11 -7.40 -16.33
C VAL A 107 9.08 -6.33 -15.83
N ALA A 108 10.36 -6.51 -16.06
CA ALA A 108 11.38 -5.56 -15.63
C ALA A 108 11.37 -4.28 -16.47
N GLU A 109 11.21 -4.41 -17.78
CA GLU A 109 11.22 -3.29 -18.73
C GLU A 109 9.91 -2.50 -18.66
N ARG A 110 10.00 -1.21 -18.37
CA ARG A 110 8.84 -0.33 -18.22
C ARG A 110 7.99 -0.26 -19.50
N ASP A 111 8.63 -0.20 -20.65
CA ASP A 111 7.94 -0.02 -21.95
C ASP A 111 7.15 -1.26 -22.39
N ASN A 112 7.39 -2.41 -21.76
CA ASN A 112 6.70 -3.68 -22.01
C ASN A 112 5.65 -3.99 -20.94
N HIS A 113 5.43 -3.08 -19.98
CA HIS A 113 4.51 -3.28 -18.88
C HIS A 113 3.05 -2.98 -19.32
N ILE A 114 2.16 -3.86 -18.91
CA ILE A 114 0.72 -3.67 -18.93
C ILE A 114 0.27 -3.45 -17.49
N GLU A 115 -0.38 -2.32 -17.21
CA GLU A 115 -0.71 -1.91 -15.82
C GLU A 115 -1.58 -2.94 -15.08
N GLU A 116 -2.45 -3.65 -15.79
CA GLU A 116 -3.30 -4.70 -15.23
C GLU A 116 -2.53 -6.00 -14.92
N GLU A 117 -1.36 -6.21 -15.56
CA GLU A 117 -0.49 -7.36 -15.31
C GLU A 117 0.49 -7.03 -14.18
N ASN A 118 0.08 -7.30 -12.92
CA ASN A 118 0.80 -6.84 -11.76
C ASN A 118 0.76 -7.87 -10.62
N PHE A 119 1.84 -7.99 -9.86
CA PHE A 119 1.92 -8.88 -8.70
C PHE A 119 0.97 -8.48 -7.57
N THR A 120 0.61 -7.20 -7.45
CA THR A 120 -0.38 -6.72 -6.48
C THR A 120 -1.72 -7.43 -6.63
N THR A 121 -2.12 -7.80 -7.86
CA THR A 121 -3.34 -8.57 -8.12
C THR A 121 -3.32 -9.92 -7.38
N PHE A 122 -2.19 -10.66 -7.45
CA PHE A 122 -2.05 -11.92 -6.75
C PHE A 122 -2.04 -11.74 -5.22
N ILE A 123 -1.34 -10.72 -4.74
CA ILE A 123 -1.29 -10.38 -3.30
C ILE A 123 -2.70 -10.07 -2.80
N ASN A 124 -3.46 -9.24 -3.51
CA ASN A 124 -4.83 -8.86 -3.16
C ASN A 124 -5.76 -10.07 -3.09
N GLU A 125 -5.70 -10.96 -4.10
CA GLU A 125 -6.55 -12.15 -4.11
C GLU A 125 -6.19 -13.14 -2.98
N ILE A 126 -4.91 -13.29 -2.62
CA ILE A 126 -4.52 -14.12 -1.48
C ILE A 126 -5.07 -13.51 -0.17
N ILE A 127 -4.96 -12.17 0.01
CA ILE A 127 -5.51 -11.49 1.19
C ILE A 127 -7.02 -11.67 1.26
N LYS A 128 -7.75 -11.46 0.16
CA LYS A 128 -9.20 -11.67 0.09
C LYS A 128 -9.59 -13.10 0.43
N LEU A 129 -8.89 -14.09 -0.11
CA LEU A 129 -9.14 -15.50 0.18
C LEU A 129 -8.94 -15.83 1.66
N LYS A 130 -7.85 -15.34 2.26
CA LYS A 130 -7.56 -15.56 3.69
C LYS A 130 -8.59 -14.91 4.61
N LEU A 131 -9.15 -13.78 4.20
CA LEU A 131 -10.10 -12.98 5.00
C LEU A 131 -11.56 -13.15 4.56
N SER A 132 -11.85 -14.10 3.65
CA SER A 132 -13.19 -14.30 3.05
C SER A 132 -14.31 -14.53 4.07
N GLU A 133 -14.04 -15.17 5.20
CA GLU A 133 -15.00 -15.41 6.26
C GLU A 133 -15.07 -14.27 7.30
N ASN A 134 -14.19 -13.29 7.21
CA ASN A 134 -14.12 -12.20 8.17
C ASN A 134 -15.08 -11.06 7.79
N LYS A 135 -16.25 -11.03 8.43
CA LYS A 135 -17.33 -10.08 8.15
C LYS A 135 -17.03 -8.63 8.57
N ARG A 136 -15.95 -8.39 9.30
CA ARG A 136 -15.52 -7.03 9.68
C ARG A 136 -14.54 -6.42 8.69
N VAL A 137 -14.12 -7.16 7.66
CA VAL A 137 -13.22 -6.69 6.62
C VAL A 137 -13.96 -6.47 5.32
N GLU A 138 -13.92 -5.25 4.81
CA GLU A 138 -14.48 -4.84 3.53
C GLU A 138 -13.35 -4.43 2.58
N PHE A 139 -13.31 -4.99 1.38
CA PHE A 139 -12.40 -4.56 0.33
C PHE A 139 -13.07 -3.52 -0.54
N LEU A 140 -12.47 -2.34 -0.63
CA LEU A 140 -12.97 -1.27 -1.48
C LEU A 140 -12.73 -1.60 -2.96
N GLU A 141 -13.69 -1.25 -3.81
CA GLU A 141 -13.53 -1.42 -5.25
C GLU A 141 -12.46 -0.46 -5.77
N GLN A 142 -11.55 -0.98 -6.61
CA GLN A 142 -10.63 -0.16 -7.36
C GLN A 142 -11.34 0.42 -8.59
N ASP A 143 -11.12 1.70 -8.87
CA ASP A 143 -11.60 2.30 -10.10
C ASP A 143 -10.79 1.82 -11.30
N ASP A 144 -9.48 1.71 -11.11
CA ASP A 144 -8.52 1.01 -11.95
C ASP A 144 -7.34 0.53 -11.07
N CYS A 145 -6.41 -0.22 -11.65
CA CYS A 145 -5.28 -0.80 -10.93
C CYS A 145 -4.31 0.24 -10.34
N THR A 146 -4.38 1.50 -10.76
CA THR A 146 -3.47 2.58 -10.35
C THR A 146 -4.03 3.51 -9.30
N LEU A 147 -5.35 3.45 -9.03
CA LEU A 147 -6.00 4.30 -8.05
C LEU A 147 -7.26 3.67 -7.44
N THR A 148 -7.53 4.04 -6.19
CA THR A 148 -8.78 3.68 -5.48
C THR A 148 -9.38 4.92 -4.86
N ARG A 149 -10.64 5.24 -5.21
CA ARG A 149 -11.40 6.34 -4.61
C ARG A 149 -12.28 5.83 -3.50
N PHE A 150 -12.39 6.60 -2.43
CA PHE A 150 -13.22 6.24 -1.27
C PHE A 150 -13.60 7.48 -0.47
N TYR A 151 -14.42 7.28 0.56
CA TYR A 151 -14.84 8.33 1.46
C TYR A 151 -14.52 7.98 2.91
N ILE A 152 -13.96 8.93 3.65
CA ILE A 152 -13.76 8.84 5.10
C ILE A 152 -14.55 9.98 5.74
N ARG A 153 -15.60 9.64 6.49
CA ARG A 153 -16.47 10.63 7.19
C ARG A 153 -16.95 11.77 6.27
N GLY A 154 -17.28 11.45 5.04
CA GLY A 154 -17.76 12.41 4.04
C GLY A 154 -16.65 13.13 3.26
N ASN A 155 -15.38 13.00 3.65
CA ASN A 155 -14.26 13.54 2.89
C ASN A 155 -13.96 12.62 1.72
N LYS A 156 -13.77 13.20 0.53
CA LYS A 156 -13.41 12.49 -0.69
C LYS A 156 -11.90 12.21 -0.71
N CYS A 157 -11.56 10.94 -0.72
CA CYS A 157 -10.19 10.45 -0.65
C CYS A 157 -9.79 9.69 -1.91
N VAL A 158 -8.51 9.67 -2.23
CA VAL A 158 -7.93 8.82 -3.25
C VAL A 158 -6.60 8.26 -2.77
N LEU A 159 -6.38 6.97 -3.07
CA LEU A 159 -5.12 6.27 -2.91
C LEU A 159 -4.47 6.09 -4.28
N ILE A 160 -3.21 6.47 -4.40
CA ILE A 160 -2.34 6.28 -5.57
C ILE A 160 -0.97 5.82 -5.12
N HIS A 161 -0.18 5.19 -6.01
CA HIS A 161 1.23 4.92 -5.66
C HIS A 161 2.12 6.15 -5.78
N GLY A 162 1.98 6.94 -6.85
CA GLY A 162 2.72 8.21 -7.02
C GLY A 162 3.90 8.16 -7.97
N ASN A 163 4.14 7.04 -8.66
CA ASN A 163 5.25 6.84 -9.60
C ASN A 163 5.07 7.55 -10.96
N ASN A 164 3.85 7.89 -11.32
CA ASN A 164 3.52 8.37 -12.66
C ASN A 164 3.58 9.88 -12.82
N ASP A 165 3.47 10.67 -11.76
CA ASP A 165 3.58 12.14 -11.87
C ASP A 165 3.82 12.83 -10.53
N LYS A 166 4.88 13.61 -10.48
CA LYS A 166 5.39 14.20 -9.24
C LYS A 166 4.63 15.43 -8.74
N ARG A 167 4.11 16.27 -9.61
CA ARG A 167 3.51 17.57 -9.24
C ARG A 167 2.14 17.81 -9.84
N ASN A 168 1.83 17.13 -10.93
CA ASN A 168 0.60 17.34 -11.66
C ASN A 168 -0.46 16.28 -11.38
N THR A 169 -0.14 15.23 -10.60
CA THR A 169 -1.10 14.14 -10.31
C THR A 169 -2.41 14.68 -9.76
N ILE A 170 -2.35 15.62 -8.82
CA ILE A 170 -3.56 16.22 -8.23
C ILE A 170 -4.37 16.99 -9.28
N ASN A 171 -3.69 17.81 -10.09
CA ASN A 171 -4.37 18.55 -11.15
C ASN A 171 -5.02 17.58 -12.17
N ARG A 172 -4.30 16.52 -12.54
CA ARG A 172 -4.83 15.47 -13.43
C ARG A 172 -6.02 14.74 -12.80
N LEU A 173 -5.95 14.38 -11.54
CA LEU A 173 -7.07 13.77 -10.81
C LEU A 173 -8.29 14.71 -10.78
N ILE A 174 -8.08 16.00 -10.53
CA ILE A 174 -9.14 17.01 -10.55
C ILE A 174 -9.72 17.16 -11.96
N GLU A 175 -8.88 17.19 -12.98
CA GLU A 175 -9.32 17.28 -14.40
C GLU A 175 -10.12 16.04 -14.83
N MET A 176 -9.69 14.84 -14.42
CA MET A 176 -10.37 13.58 -14.73
C MET A 176 -11.72 13.49 -14.01
N ASP A 177 -11.74 13.80 -12.74
CA ASP A 177 -12.89 13.63 -11.85
C ASP A 177 -13.83 14.84 -11.85
N LYS A 178 -13.35 16.00 -12.34
CA LYS A 178 -14.03 17.31 -12.28
C LYS A 178 -14.47 17.70 -10.87
N THR A 179 -13.80 17.16 -9.87
CA THR A 179 -14.03 17.44 -8.45
C THR A 179 -12.70 17.51 -7.71
N VAL A 180 -12.68 18.25 -6.60
CA VAL A 180 -11.54 18.34 -5.71
C VAL A 180 -11.58 17.17 -4.72
N PHE A 181 -10.44 16.58 -4.41
CA PHE A 181 -10.28 15.62 -3.33
C PHE A 181 -9.93 16.37 -2.04
N ASP A 182 -10.44 15.90 -0.91
CA ASP A 182 -10.04 16.40 0.40
C ASP A 182 -8.67 15.82 0.80
N PHE A 183 -8.44 14.53 0.50
CA PHE A 183 -7.20 13.84 0.80
C PHE A 183 -6.69 13.00 -0.38
N VAL A 184 -5.38 13.08 -0.62
CA VAL A 184 -4.63 12.18 -1.51
C VAL A 184 -3.60 11.44 -0.66
N PHE A 185 -3.67 10.11 -0.67
CA PHE A 185 -2.68 9.24 -0.06
C PHE A 185 -1.76 8.69 -1.14
N SER A 186 -0.45 8.80 -0.94
CA SER A 186 0.56 8.41 -1.92
C SER A 186 1.71 7.68 -1.25
N GLY A 187 2.41 6.83 -1.98
CA GLY A 187 3.68 6.19 -1.62
C GLY A 187 4.84 6.66 -2.51
N HIS A 188 5.73 5.73 -2.87
CA HIS A 188 6.83 5.88 -3.84
C HIS A 188 8.02 6.74 -3.41
N TRP A 189 7.82 7.77 -2.62
CA TRP A 189 8.85 8.76 -2.33
C TRP A 189 9.80 8.37 -1.21
N HIS A 190 9.50 7.31 -0.46
CA HIS A 190 10.24 6.78 0.69
C HIS A 190 10.52 7.84 1.75
N ARG A 191 9.58 8.75 1.95
CA ARG A 191 9.65 9.82 2.94
C ARG A 191 8.25 10.17 3.45
N ALA A 192 8.13 10.49 4.71
CA ALA A 192 6.87 10.96 5.28
C ALA A 192 6.75 12.47 5.06
N GLU A 193 5.78 12.88 4.28
CA GLU A 193 5.47 14.28 4.02
C GLU A 193 3.97 14.52 4.06
N GLN A 194 3.59 15.72 4.48
CA GLN A 194 2.23 16.21 4.37
C GLN A 194 2.26 17.66 3.91
N TRP A 195 1.47 17.98 2.90
CA TRP A 195 1.30 19.37 2.44
C TRP A 195 -0.10 19.57 1.87
N GLU A 196 -0.47 20.83 1.65
CA GLU A 196 -1.74 21.21 1.04
C GLU A 196 -1.50 21.81 -0.34
N HIS A 197 -2.37 21.45 -1.31
CA HIS A 197 -2.39 22.01 -2.65
C HIS A 197 -3.84 22.13 -3.12
N ASN A 198 -4.30 23.34 -3.47
CA ASN A 198 -5.66 23.60 -3.96
C ASN A 198 -6.77 22.99 -3.08
N HIS A 199 -6.68 23.18 -1.75
CA HIS A 199 -7.58 22.61 -0.73
C HIS A 199 -7.55 21.10 -0.59
N THR A 200 -6.60 20.43 -1.21
CA THR A 200 -6.35 19.00 -1.07
C THR A 200 -5.17 18.77 -0.13
N THR A 201 -5.35 17.97 0.91
CA THR A 201 -4.24 17.51 1.76
C THR A 201 -3.61 16.26 1.14
N ILE A 202 -2.31 16.32 0.89
CA ILE A 202 -1.52 15.22 0.37
C ILE A 202 -0.72 14.60 1.52
N ILE A 203 -0.80 13.29 1.64
CA ILE A 203 -0.10 12.48 2.65
C ILE A 203 0.74 11.43 1.92
N VAL A 204 2.05 11.46 2.14
CA VAL A 204 3.03 10.52 1.56
C VAL A 204 3.67 9.71 2.64
#